data_2d7a408dc87260766c5f8e97b744060c
#
_entry.id   2d7a408dc87260766c5f8e97b744060c
#
_cell.length_a   1.000
_cell.length_b   1.000
_cell.length_c   1.000
_cell.angle_alpha   90.00
_cell.angle_beta   90.00
_cell.angle_gamma   90.00
#
_symmetry.space_group_name_H-M   'P 1'
#
loop_
_entity.id
_entity.type
_entity.pdbx_description
1 polymer ?
#
loop_
_entity_poly.entity_id
_entity_poly.type
_entity_poly.pdbx_seq_one_letter_code
_entity_poly.pdbx_strand_id
1 'polypeptide(L)'
;MAKQEKKEGSVLEQIEAARRAAILRECLKQEEDGHYSEAIDGYREIIDQYCGTPEEEEARERMLDLAHLFESKGQNYRAKHLYWLLELLYTPQRFKDIKEVRRARVKEILDEIHAEKRAEEERRARLETEGL
;
A
#
# COMPACT_ATOMS: atom_id res chain seq x y z
N MET A 1 15.37 4.06 42.31
CA MET A 1 13.94 4.03 41.89
C MET A 1 13.74 4.29 40.40
N ALA A 2 14.33 5.32 39.84
CA ALA A 2 14.23 5.60 38.39
C ALA A 2 14.80 4.48 37.48
N LYS A 3 15.80 3.74 37.96
CA LYS A 3 16.35 2.57 37.24
C LYS A 3 15.44 1.34 37.24
N GLN A 4 14.57 1.18 38.24
CA GLN A 4 13.60 0.07 38.30
C GLN A 4 12.40 0.33 37.38
N GLU A 5 11.88 1.54 37.36
CA GLU A 5 10.80 1.91 36.45
C GLU A 5 11.22 1.80 34.97
N LYS A 6 12.44 2.21 34.63
CA LYS A 6 13.03 2.00 33.30
C LYS A 6 13.22 0.54 32.94
N LYS A 7 13.51 -0.32 33.94
CA LYS A 7 13.67 -1.76 33.74
C LYS A 7 12.34 -2.46 33.47
N GLU A 8 11.30 -2.10 34.21
CA GLU A 8 9.95 -2.66 34.00
C GLU A 8 9.36 -2.21 32.67
N GLY A 9 9.46 -0.91 32.35
CA GLY A 9 9.07 -0.38 31.04
C GLY A 9 9.87 -1.01 29.90
N SER A 10 11.19 -1.18 30.07
CA SER A 10 12.06 -1.81 29.10
C SER A 10 11.69 -3.28 28.83
N VAL A 11 11.32 -4.04 29.88
CA VAL A 11 10.91 -5.44 29.73
C VAL A 11 9.56 -5.54 29.00
N LEU A 12 8.59 -4.71 29.37
CA LEU A 12 7.30 -4.66 28.69
C LEU A 12 7.44 -4.23 27.23
N GLU A 13 8.25 -3.22 26.98
CA GLU A 13 8.56 -2.76 25.61
C GLU A 13 9.21 -3.86 24.79
N GLN A 14 10.14 -4.61 25.37
CA GLN A 14 10.78 -5.75 24.71
C GLN A 14 9.80 -6.87 24.39
N ILE A 15 8.89 -7.17 25.30
CA ILE A 15 7.84 -8.18 25.09
C ILE A 15 6.91 -7.73 23.95
N GLU A 16 6.47 -6.51 23.97
CA GLU A 16 5.62 -5.95 22.90
C GLU A 16 6.33 -5.93 21.56
N ALA A 17 7.59 -5.51 21.54
CA ALA A 17 8.40 -5.50 20.33
C ALA A 17 8.59 -6.92 19.76
N ALA A 18 8.88 -7.88 20.63
CA ALA A 18 9.02 -9.29 20.23
C ALA A 18 7.71 -9.86 19.68
N ARG A 19 6.60 -9.50 20.29
CA ARG A 19 5.26 -9.90 19.85
C ARG A 19 4.93 -9.35 18.47
N ARG A 20 5.17 -8.06 18.26
CA ARG A 20 4.97 -7.42 16.95
C ARG A 20 5.83 -8.06 15.86
N ALA A 21 7.10 -8.29 16.18
CA ALA A 21 8.03 -8.93 15.25
C ALA A 21 7.58 -10.34 14.88
N ALA A 22 7.06 -11.09 15.86
CA ALA A 22 6.53 -12.44 15.61
C ALA A 22 5.30 -12.42 14.70
N ILE A 23 4.38 -11.49 14.92
CA ILE A 23 3.20 -11.32 14.08
C ILE A 23 3.60 -10.95 12.66
N LEU A 24 4.53 -10.02 12.50
CA LEU A 24 5.04 -9.62 11.18
C LEU A 24 5.68 -10.79 10.45
N ARG A 25 6.51 -11.58 11.12
CA ARG A 25 7.13 -12.77 10.52
C ARG A 25 6.10 -13.78 10.04
N GLU A 26 5.02 -13.98 10.78
CA GLU A 26 3.92 -14.84 10.36
C GLU A 26 3.26 -14.32 9.09
N CYS A 27 3.00 -13.02 9.02
CA CYS A 27 2.44 -12.39 7.82
C CYS A 27 3.35 -12.52 6.59
N LEU A 28 4.66 -12.30 6.78
CA LEU A 28 5.66 -12.45 5.71
C LEU A 28 5.72 -13.89 5.20
N LYS A 29 5.61 -14.85 6.10
CA LYS A 29 5.57 -16.28 5.75
C LYS A 29 4.33 -16.62 4.95
N GLN A 30 3.16 -16.14 5.35
CA GLN A 30 1.91 -16.32 4.64
C GLN A 30 1.99 -15.73 3.22
N GLU A 31 2.57 -14.53 3.09
CA GLU A 31 2.81 -13.90 1.79
C GLU A 31 3.73 -14.75 0.92
N GLU A 32 4.84 -15.26 1.47
CA GLU A 32 5.79 -16.12 0.77
C GLU A 32 5.13 -17.42 0.29
N ASP A 33 4.25 -17.98 1.11
CA ASP A 33 3.51 -19.20 0.78
C ASP A 33 2.35 -18.95 -0.21
N GLY A 34 2.12 -17.71 -0.62
CA GLY A 34 1.06 -17.35 -1.55
C GLY A 34 -0.32 -17.17 -0.90
N HIS A 35 -0.38 -17.17 0.42
CA HIS A 35 -1.59 -16.94 1.19
C HIS A 35 -1.81 -15.42 1.38
N TYR A 36 -2.09 -14.74 0.27
CA TYR A 36 -2.14 -13.28 0.22
C TYR A 36 -3.27 -12.68 1.06
N SER A 37 -4.44 -13.30 1.08
CA SER A 37 -5.58 -12.81 1.86
C SER A 37 -5.28 -12.81 3.36
N GLU A 38 -4.69 -13.87 3.87
CA GLU A 38 -4.29 -13.99 5.28
C GLU A 38 -3.16 -13.03 5.63
N ALA A 39 -2.18 -12.89 4.74
CA ALA A 39 -1.09 -11.94 4.91
C ALA A 39 -1.61 -10.49 4.99
N ILE A 40 -2.52 -10.12 4.09
CA ILE A 40 -3.13 -8.79 4.05
C ILE A 40 -3.93 -8.51 5.32
N ASP A 41 -4.73 -9.48 5.79
CA ASP A 41 -5.47 -9.35 7.04
C ASP A 41 -4.53 -9.14 8.22
N GLY A 42 -3.43 -9.86 8.27
CA GLY A 42 -2.40 -9.71 9.29
C GLY A 42 -1.70 -8.36 9.23
N TYR A 43 -1.32 -7.90 8.06
CA TYR A 43 -0.72 -6.57 7.89
C TYR A 43 -1.68 -5.45 8.31
N ARG A 44 -2.93 -5.58 7.93
CA ARG A 44 -3.98 -4.64 8.32
C ARG A 44 -4.13 -4.55 9.83
N GLU A 45 -4.10 -5.67 10.51
CA GLU A 45 -4.16 -5.74 11.97
C GLU A 45 -2.95 -5.05 12.61
N ILE A 46 -1.75 -5.27 12.08
CA ILE A 46 -0.52 -4.60 12.55
C ILE A 46 -0.64 -3.09 12.41
N ILE A 47 -1.09 -2.61 11.26
CA ILE A 47 -1.26 -1.19 10.99
C ILE A 47 -2.28 -0.55 11.94
N ASP A 48 -3.36 -1.25 12.22
CA ASP A 48 -4.43 -0.77 13.10
C ASP A 48 -4.00 -0.73 14.57
N GLN A 49 -3.34 -1.77 15.05
CA GLN A 49 -3.01 -1.94 16.47
C GLN A 49 -1.66 -1.35 16.87
N TYR A 50 -0.70 -1.30 15.98
CA TYR A 50 0.68 -0.94 16.31
C TYR A 50 1.16 0.31 15.58
N CYS A 51 0.36 1.35 15.61
CA CYS A 51 0.65 2.63 14.97
C CYS A 51 1.96 3.25 15.50
N GLY A 52 2.80 3.75 14.61
CA GLY A 52 4.06 4.40 14.95
C GLY A 52 5.24 3.45 15.20
N THR A 53 5.06 2.15 14.93
CA THR A 53 6.12 1.14 15.09
C THR A 53 6.81 0.82 13.77
N PRO A 54 8.04 0.27 13.81
CA PRO A 54 8.70 -0.20 12.58
C PRO A 54 7.91 -1.30 11.86
N GLU A 55 7.21 -2.15 12.60
CA GLU A 55 6.37 -3.22 12.03
C GLU A 55 5.19 -2.67 11.25
N GLU A 56 4.60 -1.58 11.72
CA GLU A 56 3.55 -0.88 10.97
C GLU A 56 4.05 -0.38 9.62
N GLU A 57 5.21 0.26 9.62
CA GLU A 57 5.83 0.79 8.41
C GLU A 57 6.15 -0.32 7.41
N GLU A 58 6.73 -1.41 7.89
CA GLU A 58 7.01 -2.60 7.07
C GLU A 58 5.73 -3.21 6.51
N ALA A 59 4.69 -3.33 7.34
CA ALA A 59 3.40 -3.86 6.90
C ALA A 59 2.79 -3.01 5.76
N ARG A 60 2.89 -1.70 5.85
CA ARG A 60 2.43 -0.79 4.79
C ARG A 60 3.21 -0.97 3.50
N GLU A 61 4.53 -1.06 3.60
CA GLU A 61 5.41 -1.29 2.45
C GLU A 61 5.08 -2.62 1.77
N ARG A 62 4.86 -3.67 2.56
CA ARG A 62 4.49 -4.98 2.04
C ARG A 62 3.13 -4.96 1.33
N MET A 63 2.13 -4.29 1.91
CA MET A 63 0.82 -4.14 1.27
C MET A 63 0.92 -3.35 -0.05
N LEU A 64 1.75 -2.32 -0.09
CA LEU A 64 1.99 -1.55 -1.31
C LEU A 64 2.67 -2.42 -2.38
N ASP A 65 3.67 -3.19 -1.99
CA ASP A 65 4.36 -4.12 -2.89
C ASP A 65 3.41 -5.19 -3.44
N LEU A 66 2.50 -5.70 -2.62
CA LEU A 66 1.46 -6.63 -3.05
C LEU A 66 0.48 -5.99 -4.05
N ALA A 67 0.12 -4.72 -3.83
CA ALA A 67 -0.71 -3.98 -4.77
C ALA A 67 -0.03 -3.85 -6.13
N HIS A 68 1.25 -3.51 -6.14
CA HIS A 68 2.05 -3.46 -7.37
C HIS A 68 2.18 -4.82 -8.04
N LEU A 69 2.35 -5.88 -7.25
CA LEU A 69 2.40 -7.26 -7.76
C LEU A 69 1.10 -7.63 -8.45
N PHE A 70 -0.04 -7.35 -7.84
CA PHE A 70 -1.34 -7.63 -8.44
C PHE A 70 -1.58 -6.82 -9.71
N GLU A 71 -1.17 -5.55 -9.74
CA GLU A 71 -1.20 -4.72 -10.95
C GLU A 71 -0.39 -5.36 -12.08
N SER A 72 0.83 -5.80 -11.77
CA SER A 72 1.73 -6.42 -12.76
C SER A 72 1.17 -7.71 -13.34
N LYS A 73 0.35 -8.41 -12.58
CA LYS A 73 -0.35 -9.64 -13.01
C LYS A 73 -1.70 -9.38 -13.69
N GLY A 74 -2.09 -8.11 -13.86
CA GLY A 74 -3.36 -7.74 -14.44
C GLY A 74 -4.55 -7.87 -13.48
N GLN A 75 -4.29 -8.11 -12.19
CA GLN A 75 -5.32 -8.23 -11.17
C GLN A 75 -5.68 -6.86 -10.60
N ASN A 76 -6.24 -6.01 -11.42
CA ASN A 76 -6.46 -4.59 -11.11
C ASN A 76 -7.46 -4.37 -9.98
N TYR A 77 -8.46 -5.23 -9.83
CA TYR A 77 -9.42 -5.14 -8.72
C TYR A 77 -8.78 -5.38 -7.37
N ARG A 78 -7.90 -6.37 -7.28
CA ARG A 78 -7.17 -6.67 -6.04
C ARG A 78 -6.21 -5.54 -5.68
N ALA A 79 -5.50 -5.03 -6.67
CA ALA A 79 -4.60 -3.88 -6.48
C ALA A 79 -5.35 -2.65 -5.99
N LYS A 80 -6.45 -2.32 -6.65
CA LYS A 80 -7.32 -1.19 -6.28
C LYS A 80 -7.86 -1.32 -4.86
N HIS A 81 -8.26 -2.52 -4.47
CA HIS A 81 -8.76 -2.78 -3.12
C HIS A 81 -7.67 -2.57 -2.06
N LEU A 82 -6.44 -3.00 -2.34
CA LEU A 82 -5.30 -2.78 -1.45
C LEU A 82 -4.95 -1.30 -1.31
N TYR A 83 -4.94 -0.55 -2.39
CA TYR A 83 -4.72 0.90 -2.34
C TYR A 83 -5.79 1.59 -1.49
N TRP A 84 -7.03 1.19 -1.64
CA TRP A 84 -8.14 1.72 -0.85
C TRP A 84 -7.99 1.38 0.64
N LEU A 85 -7.63 0.14 0.99
CA LEU A 85 -7.37 -0.26 2.37
C LEU A 85 -6.21 0.54 2.98
N LEU A 86 -5.11 0.72 2.25
CA LEU A 86 -3.98 1.52 2.69
C LEU A 86 -4.39 2.96 2.98
N GLU A 87 -5.22 3.53 2.11
CA GLU A 87 -5.76 4.87 2.29
C GLU A 87 -6.57 4.99 3.58
N LEU A 88 -7.43 4.02 3.89
CA LEU A 88 -8.24 3.99 5.11
C LEU A 88 -7.43 3.82 6.38
N LEU A 89 -6.30 3.10 6.33
CA LEU A 89 -5.47 2.78 7.47
C LEU A 89 -4.46 3.88 7.83
N TYR A 90 -4.39 4.94 7.06
CA TYR A 90 -3.49 6.05 7.36
C TYR A 90 -4.07 7.01 8.40
N THR A 91 -3.16 7.62 9.20
CA THR A 91 -3.54 8.69 10.11
C THR A 91 -4.06 9.91 9.33
N PRO A 92 -4.91 10.77 9.93
CA PRO A 92 -5.48 11.92 9.21
C PRO A 92 -4.46 12.83 8.53
N GLN A 93 -3.29 12.99 9.10
CA GLN A 93 -2.23 13.82 8.52
C GLN A 93 -1.54 13.13 7.33
N ARG A 94 -1.17 11.86 7.48
CA ARG A 94 -0.62 11.06 6.40
C ARG A 94 -1.66 10.85 5.30
N PHE A 95 -2.92 10.77 5.66
CA PHE A 95 -4.04 10.65 4.73
C PHE A 95 -4.12 11.87 3.79
N LYS A 96 -3.89 13.08 4.28
CA LYS A 96 -3.85 14.28 3.45
C LYS A 96 -2.71 14.22 2.43
N ASP A 97 -1.51 13.85 2.87
CA ASP A 97 -0.34 13.76 2.01
C ASP A 97 -0.53 12.72 0.91
N ILE A 98 -1.07 11.57 1.27
CA ILE A 98 -1.39 10.50 0.30
C ILE A 98 -2.49 10.92 -0.65
N LYS A 99 -3.50 11.61 -0.16
CA LYS A 99 -4.59 12.12 -0.99
C LYS A 99 -4.08 13.10 -2.05
N GLU A 100 -3.11 13.94 -1.70
CA GLU A 100 -2.46 14.85 -2.64
C GLU A 100 -1.61 14.10 -3.66
N VAL A 101 -0.78 13.18 -3.22
CA VAL A 101 0.04 12.32 -4.10
C VAL A 101 -0.85 11.52 -5.05
N ARG A 102 -1.95 10.98 -4.54
CA ARG A 102 -2.91 10.21 -5.34
C ARG A 102 -3.62 11.07 -6.36
N ARG A 103 -4.02 12.29 -6.00
CA ARG A 103 -4.64 13.24 -6.95
C ARG A 103 -3.68 13.60 -8.08
N ALA A 104 -2.40 13.84 -7.74
CA ALA A 104 -1.37 14.13 -8.74
C ALA A 104 -1.20 12.94 -9.69
N ARG A 105 -1.15 11.72 -9.16
CA ARG A 105 -1.02 10.50 -9.96
C ARG A 105 -2.23 10.24 -10.84
N VAL A 106 -3.44 10.41 -10.29
CA VAL A 106 -4.69 10.29 -11.07
C VAL A 106 -4.71 11.30 -12.20
N LYS A 107 -4.28 12.54 -11.93
CA LYS A 107 -4.16 13.58 -12.95
C LYS A 107 -3.19 13.19 -14.07
N GLU A 108 -2.02 12.66 -13.70
CA GLU A 108 -1.03 12.16 -14.68
C GLU A 108 -1.62 11.07 -15.57
N ILE A 109 -2.30 10.10 -14.97
CA ILE A 109 -2.93 9.00 -15.71
C ILE A 109 -4.02 9.53 -16.65
N LEU A 110 -4.85 10.45 -16.18
CA LEU A 110 -5.89 11.07 -17.01
C LEU A 110 -5.29 11.87 -18.16
N ASP A 111 -4.20 12.60 -17.90
CA ASP A 111 -3.49 13.35 -18.94
C ASP A 111 -2.88 12.41 -19.99
N GLU A 112 -2.33 11.27 -19.58
CA GLU A 112 -1.84 10.23 -20.49
C GLU A 112 -2.96 9.63 -21.34
N ILE A 113 -4.10 9.30 -20.72
CA ILE A 113 -5.27 8.76 -21.42
C ILE A 113 -5.79 9.77 -22.44
N HIS A 114 -5.88 11.04 -22.06
CA HIS A 114 -6.33 12.11 -22.96
C HIS A 114 -5.34 12.34 -24.12
N ALA A 115 -4.03 12.23 -23.87
CA ALA A 115 -3.00 12.34 -24.89
C ALA A 115 -3.08 11.19 -25.89
N GLU A 116 -3.25 9.95 -25.40
CA GLU A 116 -3.42 8.76 -26.23
C GLU A 116 -4.69 8.85 -27.09
N LYS A 117 -5.79 9.33 -26.50
CA LYS A 117 -7.05 9.49 -27.20
C LYS A 117 -6.94 10.53 -28.32
N ARG A 118 -6.26 11.65 -28.06
CA ARG A 118 -5.99 12.67 -29.08
C ARG A 118 -5.11 12.15 -30.21
N ALA A 119 -4.06 11.39 -29.86
CA ALA A 119 -3.17 10.78 -30.86
C ALA A 119 -3.92 9.76 -31.72
N GLU A 120 -4.85 9.01 -31.13
CA GLU A 120 -5.69 8.06 -31.86
C GLU A 120 -6.68 8.76 -32.79
N GLU A 121 -7.32 9.85 -32.35
CA GLU A 121 -8.20 10.67 -33.16
C GLU A 121 -7.46 11.30 -34.33
N GLU A 122 -6.27 11.82 -34.11
CA GLU A 122 -5.39 12.35 -35.17
C GLU A 122 -5.00 11.28 -36.18
N ARG A 123 -4.71 10.07 -35.74
CA ARG A 123 -4.41 8.94 -36.62
C ARG A 123 -5.62 8.56 -37.47
N ARG A 124 -6.81 8.53 -36.90
CA ARG A 124 -8.06 8.25 -37.59
C ARG A 124 -8.34 9.32 -38.64
N ALA A 125 -8.17 10.59 -38.27
CA ALA A 125 -8.36 11.72 -39.19
C ALA A 125 -7.37 11.65 -40.37
N ARG A 126 -6.12 11.26 -40.13
CA ARG A 126 -5.10 11.06 -41.16
C ARG A 126 -5.47 9.92 -42.09
N LEU A 127 -5.91 8.78 -41.55
CA LEU A 127 -6.32 7.61 -42.33
C LEU A 127 -7.56 7.90 -43.19
N GLU A 128 -8.51 8.66 -42.67
CA GLU A 128 -9.69 9.09 -43.44
C GLU A 128 -9.31 10.03 -44.59
N THR A 129 -8.35 10.93 -44.35
CA THR A 129 -7.86 11.86 -45.36
C THR A 129 -6.99 11.15 -46.44
N GLU A 130 -6.19 10.18 -46.05
CA GLU A 130 -5.37 9.38 -46.98
C GLU A 130 -6.20 8.31 -47.73
N GLY A 131 -7.31 7.89 -47.19
CA GLY A 131 -8.25 6.97 -47.83
C GLY A 131 -9.14 7.58 -48.90
N LEU A 132 -9.08 8.89 -49.02
CA LEU A 132 -9.81 9.63 -50.05
C LEU A 132 -8.92 9.87 -51.26
#